data_b0d60c0bfb8003a1bf0f7339494fff80
#
_entry.id   b0d60c0bfb8003a1bf0f7339494fff80
#
_cell.length_a   1.000
_cell.length_b   1.000
_cell.length_c   1.000
_cell.angle_alpha   90.00
_cell.angle_beta   90.00
_cell.angle_gamma   90.00
#
_symmetry.space_group_name_H-M   'P 1'
#
loop_
_entity.id
_entity.type
_entity.pdbx_description
1 polymer ?
#
loop_
_entity_poly.entity_id
_entity_poly.type
_entity_poly.pdbx_seq_one_letter_code
_entity_poly.pdbx_strand_id
1 'polypeptide(L)'
;MQLHWLNDNLAVSGQLSAKNIDELSSMKIKSIICNRPDFETDDAQPTAESVSIECKRNEIEFFFHPVQSNFQTELDAEKMAELLKSLPKPIVAYCRTGGRSMSLIGMTNQLGLIDLEDV
;
A
#
# COMPACT_ATOMS: atom_id res chain seq x y z
N MET A 1 13.41 6.40 0.02
CA MET A 1 12.27 5.61 0.52
C MET A 1 12.30 5.58 2.03
N GLN A 2 11.16 5.81 2.64
CA GLN A 2 11.04 5.79 4.10
C GLN A 2 9.77 5.08 4.49
N LEU A 3 9.90 3.97 5.23
CA LEU A 3 8.75 3.20 5.71
C LEU A 3 8.34 3.69 7.09
N HIS A 4 7.04 3.77 7.31
CA HIS A 4 6.45 4.04 8.62
C HIS A 4 5.69 2.79 9.07
N TRP A 5 6.23 2.07 10.04
CA TRP A 5 5.66 0.82 10.52
C TRP A 5 4.53 1.09 11.51
N LEU A 6 3.36 0.49 11.25
CA LEU A 6 2.21 0.53 12.16
C LEU A 6 2.28 -0.62 13.16
N ASN A 7 2.81 -1.75 12.72
CA ASN A 7 3.11 -2.92 13.53
C ASN A 7 4.16 -3.76 12.79
N ASP A 8 4.44 -4.96 13.23
CA ASP A 8 5.48 -5.81 12.62
C ASP A 8 5.12 -6.28 11.21
N ASN A 9 3.85 -6.20 10.83
CA ASN A 9 3.34 -6.77 9.59
C ASN A 9 2.87 -5.73 8.56
N LEU A 10 2.83 -4.45 8.92
CA LEU A 10 2.21 -3.44 8.11
C LEU A 10 2.93 -2.11 8.21
N ALA A 11 3.34 -1.58 7.07
CA ALA A 11 3.95 -0.26 6.98
C ALA A 11 3.28 0.57 5.88
N VAL A 12 3.41 1.89 5.97
CA VAL A 12 3.00 2.81 4.91
C VAL A 12 4.22 3.56 4.39
N SER A 13 4.12 4.04 3.17
CA SER A 13 5.20 4.74 2.49
C SER A 13 4.64 5.82 1.56
N GLY A 14 5.45 6.81 1.27
CA GLY A 14 5.22 7.69 0.15
C GLY A 14 5.47 6.97 -1.17
N GLN A 15 5.39 7.70 -2.28
CA GLN A 15 5.51 7.12 -3.63
C GLN A 15 6.72 6.21 -3.75
N LEU A 16 6.48 4.98 -4.18
CA LEU A 16 7.52 4.01 -4.54
C LEU A 16 7.75 4.03 -6.05
N SER A 17 8.94 3.64 -6.44
CA SER A 17 9.30 3.43 -7.83
C SER A 17 9.92 2.03 -8.00
N ALA A 18 10.08 1.62 -9.24
CA ALA A 18 10.66 0.30 -9.56
C ALA A 18 11.99 0.06 -8.83
N LYS A 19 12.82 1.10 -8.71
CA LYS A 19 14.13 0.96 -8.08
C LYS A 19 14.11 0.71 -6.57
N ASN A 20 12.96 0.91 -5.92
CA ASN A 20 12.82 0.64 -4.48
C ASN A 20 12.55 -0.83 -4.17
N ILE A 21 12.11 -1.59 -5.16
CA ILE A 21 11.55 -2.93 -4.93
C ILE A 21 12.61 -3.94 -4.48
N ASP A 22 13.82 -3.87 -5.02
CA ASP A 22 14.90 -4.77 -4.59
C ASP A 22 15.21 -4.58 -3.10
N GLU A 23 15.22 -3.34 -2.62
CA GLU A 23 15.43 -3.05 -1.20
C GLU A 23 14.29 -3.61 -0.34
N LEU A 24 13.04 -3.43 -0.78
CA LEU A 24 11.89 -3.98 -0.07
C LEU A 24 11.94 -5.51 -0.02
N SER A 25 12.36 -6.13 -1.11
CA SER A 25 12.55 -7.57 -1.16
C SER A 25 13.59 -8.04 -0.15
N SER A 26 14.69 -7.32 -0.04
CA SER A 26 15.75 -7.65 0.93
C SER A 26 15.27 -7.48 2.38
N MET A 27 14.26 -6.65 2.61
CA MET A 27 13.61 -6.46 3.92
C MET A 27 12.54 -7.51 4.18
N LYS A 28 12.35 -8.49 3.30
CA LYS A 28 11.37 -9.56 3.41
C LYS A 28 9.92 -9.10 3.27
N ILE A 29 9.67 -7.96 2.63
CA ILE A 29 8.31 -7.52 2.32
C ILE A 29 7.68 -8.51 1.33
N LYS A 30 6.44 -8.91 1.59
CA LYS A 30 5.75 -9.92 0.80
C LYS A 30 4.65 -9.35 -0.09
N SER A 31 4.09 -8.18 0.27
CA SER A 31 3.00 -7.58 -0.50
C SER A 31 3.10 -6.07 -0.52
N ILE A 32 2.66 -5.47 -1.63
CA ILE A 32 2.62 -4.02 -1.80
C ILE A 32 1.24 -3.64 -2.31
N ILE A 33 0.62 -2.63 -1.69
CA ILE A 33 -0.66 -2.06 -2.11
C ILE A 33 -0.40 -0.63 -2.57
N CYS A 34 -0.84 -0.28 -3.78
CA CYS A 34 -0.78 1.07 -4.31
C CYS A 34 -2.14 1.74 -4.14
N ASN A 35 -2.22 2.77 -3.30
CA ASN A 35 -3.44 3.55 -3.10
C ASN A 35 -3.45 4.85 -3.93
N ARG A 36 -2.41 5.13 -4.68
CA ARG A 36 -2.33 6.35 -5.47
C ARG A 36 -2.77 6.10 -6.91
N PRO A 37 -3.78 6.86 -7.42
CA PRO A 37 -4.12 6.79 -8.84
C PRO A 37 -2.94 7.18 -9.73
N ASP A 38 -2.81 6.55 -10.89
CA ASP A 38 -1.80 6.93 -11.87
C ASP A 38 -2.09 8.32 -12.44
N PHE A 39 -1.04 9.02 -12.84
CA PHE A 39 -1.13 10.34 -13.49
C PHE A 39 -1.86 11.37 -12.63
N GLU A 40 -1.72 11.25 -11.31
CA GLU A 40 -2.43 12.13 -10.37
C GLU A 40 -1.90 13.56 -10.40
N THR A 41 -0.59 13.72 -10.54
CA THR A 41 0.05 15.04 -10.59
C THR A 41 0.59 15.37 -11.99
N ASP A 42 1.34 14.44 -12.58
CA ASP A 42 1.92 14.63 -13.92
C ASP A 42 2.39 13.28 -14.48
N ASP A 43 2.96 13.33 -15.69
CA ASP A 43 3.44 12.13 -16.38
C ASP A 43 4.73 11.56 -15.79
N ALA A 44 5.40 12.31 -14.92
CA ALA A 44 6.63 11.83 -14.27
C ALA A 44 6.37 10.92 -13.08
N GLN A 45 5.12 10.87 -12.60
CA GLN A 45 4.76 9.98 -11.51
C GLN A 45 4.99 8.52 -11.91
N PRO A 46 5.73 7.73 -11.10
CA PRO A 46 5.87 6.29 -11.38
C PRO A 46 4.50 5.60 -11.44
N THR A 47 4.26 4.83 -12.49
CA THR A 47 2.98 4.13 -12.66
C THR A 47 2.89 2.91 -11.77
N ALA A 48 1.67 2.51 -11.41
CA ALA A 48 1.44 1.27 -10.69
C ALA A 48 2.01 0.08 -11.46
N GLU A 49 1.85 0.06 -12.79
CA GLU A 49 2.38 -1.02 -13.61
C GLU A 49 3.89 -1.15 -13.49
N SER A 50 4.63 -0.05 -13.50
CA SER A 50 6.09 -0.08 -13.40
C SER A 50 6.55 -0.70 -12.08
N VAL A 51 5.85 -0.41 -10.99
CA VAL A 51 6.12 -1.00 -9.68
C VAL A 51 5.72 -2.47 -9.67
N SER A 52 4.57 -2.80 -10.26
CA SER A 52 4.03 -4.16 -10.33
C SER A 52 4.99 -5.12 -11.04
N ILE A 53 5.60 -4.68 -12.14
CA ILE A 53 6.56 -5.50 -12.90
C ILE A 53 7.73 -5.92 -12.01
N GLU A 54 8.29 -4.99 -11.26
CA GLU A 54 9.41 -5.29 -10.37
C GLU A 54 8.98 -6.14 -9.18
N CYS A 55 7.76 -5.94 -8.67
CA CYS A 55 7.21 -6.81 -7.63
C CYS A 55 7.14 -8.25 -8.11
N LYS A 56 6.65 -8.47 -9.33
CA LYS A 56 6.55 -9.81 -9.91
C LYS A 56 7.93 -10.47 -10.02
N ARG A 57 8.94 -9.70 -10.43
CA ARG A 57 10.32 -10.22 -10.53
C ARG A 57 10.88 -10.64 -9.18
N ASN A 58 10.43 -10.01 -8.10
CA ASN A 58 10.87 -10.28 -6.73
C ASN A 58 9.93 -11.18 -5.95
N GLU A 59 8.93 -11.77 -6.63
CA GLU A 59 7.91 -12.62 -5.99
C GLU A 59 7.15 -11.92 -4.88
N ILE A 60 6.91 -10.60 -5.05
CA ILE A 60 6.10 -9.78 -4.15
C ILE A 60 4.71 -9.62 -4.78
N GLU A 61 3.66 -9.89 -4.00
CA GLU A 61 2.29 -9.64 -4.44
C GLU A 61 2.05 -8.15 -4.57
N PHE A 62 1.40 -7.72 -5.65
CA PHE A 62 1.09 -6.31 -5.86
C PHE A 62 -0.40 -6.15 -6.12
N PHE A 63 -1.00 -5.16 -5.47
CA PHE A 63 -2.41 -4.84 -5.69
C PHE A 63 -2.60 -3.34 -5.89
N PHE A 64 -3.21 -2.98 -7.03
CA PHE A 64 -3.54 -1.58 -7.33
C PHE A 64 -4.94 -1.29 -6.80
N HIS A 65 -5.00 -0.47 -5.75
CA HIS A 65 -6.25 -0.05 -5.11
C HIS A 65 -6.27 1.47 -4.99
N PRO A 66 -6.49 2.17 -6.13
CA PRO A 66 -6.46 3.64 -6.12
C PRO A 66 -7.64 4.21 -5.35
N VAL A 67 -7.37 5.20 -4.51
CA VAL A 67 -8.39 5.94 -3.77
C VAL A 67 -8.09 7.43 -3.85
N GLN A 68 -9.12 8.25 -3.73
CA GLN A 68 -8.94 9.69 -3.77
C GLN A 68 -8.33 10.21 -2.48
N SER A 69 -7.51 11.25 -2.60
CA SER A 69 -6.73 11.79 -1.49
C SER A 69 -7.61 12.35 -0.36
N ASN A 70 -8.67 13.05 -0.73
CA ASN A 70 -9.50 13.80 0.21
C ASN A 70 -10.90 13.23 0.40
N PHE A 71 -11.17 12.07 -0.17
CA PHE A 71 -12.50 11.46 -0.07
C PHE A 71 -12.39 9.93 -0.17
N GLN A 72 -12.40 9.27 0.97
CA GLN A 72 -12.34 7.83 1.07
C GLN A 72 -13.68 7.29 1.54
N THR A 73 -14.20 6.26 0.85
CA THR A 73 -15.53 5.72 1.11
C THR A 73 -15.45 4.46 1.97
N GLU A 74 -16.62 4.02 2.47
CA GLU A 74 -16.70 2.72 3.16
C GLU A 74 -16.32 1.57 2.24
N LEU A 75 -16.66 1.66 0.93
CA LEU A 75 -16.25 0.65 -0.03
C LEU A 75 -14.72 0.58 -0.17
N ASP A 76 -14.07 1.73 -0.17
CA ASP A 76 -12.60 1.79 -0.17
C ASP A 76 -12.04 1.08 1.07
N ALA A 77 -12.63 1.33 2.23
CA ALA A 77 -12.21 0.71 3.48
C ALA A 77 -12.47 -0.80 3.49
N GLU A 78 -13.62 -1.24 2.97
CA GLU A 78 -13.95 -2.67 2.88
C GLU A 78 -12.93 -3.42 2.01
N LYS A 79 -12.60 -2.85 0.85
CA LYS A 79 -11.59 -3.45 -0.03
C LYS A 79 -10.21 -3.47 0.63
N MET A 80 -9.83 -2.37 1.27
CA MET A 80 -8.56 -2.31 1.99
C MET A 80 -8.49 -3.36 3.10
N ALA A 81 -9.57 -3.53 3.87
CA ALA A 81 -9.62 -4.54 4.92
C ALA A 81 -9.45 -5.95 4.36
N GLU A 82 -10.10 -6.24 3.22
CA GLU A 82 -9.96 -7.52 2.54
C GLU A 82 -8.50 -7.79 2.17
N LEU A 83 -7.83 -6.79 1.59
CA LEU A 83 -6.42 -6.91 1.21
C LEU A 83 -5.52 -7.10 2.43
N LEU A 84 -5.74 -6.34 3.48
CA LEU A 84 -4.93 -6.45 4.70
C LEU A 84 -5.07 -7.80 5.39
N LYS A 85 -6.23 -8.44 5.25
CA LYS A 85 -6.44 -9.79 5.81
C LYS A 85 -5.85 -10.89 4.95
N SER A 86 -5.92 -10.74 3.63
CA SER A 86 -5.64 -11.84 2.70
C SER A 86 -4.23 -11.85 2.14
N LEU A 87 -3.58 -10.69 2.01
CA LEU A 87 -2.26 -10.64 1.40
C LEU A 87 -1.17 -11.16 2.35
N PRO A 88 -0.12 -11.78 1.77
CA PRO A 88 1.03 -12.21 2.58
C PRO A 88 1.70 -11.03 3.27
N LYS A 89 2.16 -11.25 4.50
CA LYS A 89 2.79 -10.23 5.33
C LYS A 89 4.31 -10.42 5.38
N PRO A 90 5.08 -9.36 5.56
CA PRO A 90 4.66 -7.97 5.79
C PRO A 90 4.13 -7.28 4.53
N ILE A 91 3.22 -6.32 4.73
CA ILE A 91 2.59 -5.52 3.67
C ILE A 91 3.11 -4.09 3.74
N VAL A 92 3.38 -3.47 2.59
CA VAL A 92 3.60 -2.03 2.48
C VAL A 92 2.50 -1.43 1.63
N ALA A 93 1.78 -0.45 2.17
CA ALA A 93 0.80 0.33 1.42
C ALA A 93 1.41 1.70 1.13
N TYR A 94 1.26 2.20 -0.10
CA TYR A 94 1.82 3.49 -0.44
C TYR A 94 0.83 4.36 -1.20
N CYS A 95 1.03 5.68 -1.07
CA CYS A 95 0.35 6.68 -1.85
C CYS A 95 1.37 7.78 -2.18
N ARG A 96 0.98 9.04 -2.28
CA ARG A 96 1.94 10.10 -2.58
C ARG A 96 2.89 10.37 -1.41
N THR A 97 2.36 10.48 -0.19
CA THR A 97 3.13 10.84 1.02
C THR A 97 3.04 9.81 2.13
N GLY A 98 2.17 8.81 2.01
CA GLY A 98 1.85 7.84 3.06
C GLY A 98 0.59 8.19 3.85
N GLY A 99 0.17 9.45 3.86
CA GLY A 99 -0.96 9.91 4.66
C GLY A 99 -2.30 9.31 4.26
N ARG A 100 -2.54 9.19 2.96
CA ARG A 100 -3.78 8.61 2.42
C ARG A 100 -3.90 7.13 2.81
N SER A 101 -2.82 6.38 2.63
CA SER A 101 -2.78 4.96 3.02
C SER A 101 -2.98 4.80 4.52
N MET A 102 -2.32 5.64 5.32
CA MET A 102 -2.48 5.65 6.78
C MET A 102 -3.94 5.92 7.17
N SER A 103 -4.54 6.93 6.57
CA SER A 103 -5.93 7.33 6.83
C SER A 103 -6.91 6.20 6.48
N LEU A 104 -6.69 5.55 5.34
CA LEU A 104 -7.53 4.45 4.89
C LEU A 104 -7.42 3.24 5.83
N ILE A 105 -6.22 2.90 6.26
CA ILE A 105 -6.01 1.82 7.23
C ILE A 105 -6.69 2.16 8.56
N GLY A 106 -6.55 3.41 9.03
CA GLY A 106 -7.23 3.87 10.24
C GLY A 106 -8.74 3.72 10.14
N MET A 107 -9.30 4.03 8.97
CA MET A 107 -10.73 3.87 8.71
C MET A 107 -11.19 2.41 8.81
N THR A 108 -10.39 1.47 8.28
CA THR A 108 -10.73 0.03 8.40
C THR A 108 -10.81 -0.39 9.86
N ASN A 109 -9.90 0.12 10.69
CA ASN A 109 -9.88 -0.19 12.11
C ASN A 109 -11.05 0.46 12.85
N GLN A 110 -11.35 1.73 12.55
CA GLN A 110 -12.47 2.46 13.17
C GLN A 110 -13.81 1.85 12.84
N LEU A 111 -13.98 1.33 11.63
CA LEU A 111 -15.22 0.68 11.21
C LEU A 111 -15.33 -0.75 11.73
N GLY A 112 -14.35 -1.25 12.45
CA GLY A 112 -14.35 -2.60 12.96
C GLY A 112 -14.15 -3.68 11.90
N LEU A 113 -13.65 -3.32 10.73
CA LEU A 113 -13.42 -4.27 9.63
C LEU A 113 -12.17 -5.10 9.87
N ILE A 114 -11.19 -4.54 10.56
CA ILE A 114 -9.98 -5.23 11.01
C ILE A 114 -9.65 -4.77 12.43
N ASP A 115 -8.81 -5.56 13.09
CA ASP A 115 -8.12 -5.12 14.30
C ASP A 115 -6.63 -5.03 13.94
N LEU A 116 -6.05 -3.81 14.03
CA LEU A 116 -4.65 -3.59 13.68
C LEU A 116 -3.69 -4.45 14.49
N GLU A 117 -4.06 -4.86 15.69
CA GLU A 117 -3.24 -5.73 16.51
C GLU A 117 -3.17 -7.16 15.95
N ASP A 118 -4.15 -7.55 15.14
CA ASP A 118 -4.27 -8.89 14.59
C ASP A 118 -3.80 -9.00 13.13
N VAL A 119 -3.45 -7.90 12.52
CA VAL A 119 -3.02 -7.87 11.10
C VAL A 119 -1.53 -8.08 10.98
#